data_a657ce0de44b6d83807c9c4dd43d4723
#
_entry.id   a657ce0de44b6d83807c9c4dd43d4723
#
_cell.length_a   1.000
_cell.length_b   1.000
_cell.length_c   1.000
_cell.angle_alpha   90.00
_cell.angle_beta   90.00
_cell.angle_gamma   90.00
#
_symmetry.space_group_name_H-M   'P 1'
#
loop_
_entity.id
_entity.type
_entity.pdbx_description
1 polymer ?
#
loop_
_entity_poly.entity_id
_entity_poly.type
_entity_poly.pdbx_seq_one_letter_code
_entity_poly.pdbx_strand_id
1 'polypeptide(L)'
;MKQRVRVVGILKEEGEVLLMKRRTGRSSEPVFWELPTGKIKFGEQPEEAMSRTALEYLGAEVKEVKLRDVVTFLAFEGASQMANLYIVYELGVKPGTKIRPNERYSAFKFLKKDEFSKVRVDEATSAVLELESEKSDNFAAGAGNYRETVNGATVYVDGSSRGNPGPAGVGYRIVGENGEELARGGEFVGFATSRVAEYYALRTGVEKAVEMGLKRVKFIGDNLMMMNQMNGIYKIKNRDLLPIYADIRKMVAENFEAVSFVHVKRELNGEADREANLAIDRHFDADVIK
;
A
#
# COMPACT_ATOMS: atom_id res chain seq x y z
N MET A 1 -18.11 4.06 3.00
CA MET A 1 -16.90 3.35 2.55
C MET A 1 -17.35 2.11 1.81
N LYS A 2 -16.93 1.92 0.58
CA LYS A 2 -17.24 0.74 -0.23
C LYS A 2 -15.99 -0.16 -0.28
N GLN A 3 -16.19 -1.47 -0.18
CA GLN A 3 -15.12 -2.45 -0.33
C GLN A 3 -15.38 -3.28 -1.58
N ARG A 4 -14.36 -3.52 -2.38
CA ARG A 4 -14.38 -4.42 -3.52
C ARG A 4 -13.42 -5.57 -3.27
N VAL A 5 -13.94 -6.79 -3.40
CA VAL A 5 -13.11 -7.99 -3.36
C VAL A 5 -13.00 -8.53 -4.77
N ARG A 6 -11.77 -8.83 -5.21
CA ARG A 6 -11.47 -9.34 -6.53
C ARG A 6 -10.43 -10.44 -6.45
N VAL A 7 -10.39 -11.27 -7.46
CA VAL A 7 -9.31 -12.23 -7.69
C VAL A 7 -8.39 -11.73 -8.78
N VAL A 8 -7.10 -12.00 -8.65
CA VAL A 8 -6.07 -11.67 -9.64
C VAL A 8 -5.23 -12.91 -9.90
N GLY A 9 -5.00 -13.22 -11.17
CA GLY A 9 -4.21 -14.37 -11.58
C GLY A 9 -2.85 -13.98 -12.14
N ILE A 10 -1.80 -14.65 -11.70
CA ILE A 10 -0.46 -14.57 -12.26
C ILE A 10 -0.21 -15.85 -13.03
N LEU A 11 -0.14 -15.76 -14.36
CA LEU A 11 0.27 -16.85 -15.21
C LEU A 11 1.71 -16.62 -15.65
N LYS A 12 2.58 -17.62 -15.41
CA LYS A 12 3.99 -17.58 -15.78
C LYS A 12 4.31 -18.63 -16.82
N GLU A 13 5.19 -18.28 -17.75
CA GLU A 13 5.84 -19.18 -18.68
C GLU A 13 7.32 -18.81 -18.76
N GLU A 14 8.22 -19.76 -18.54
CA GLU A 14 9.67 -19.56 -18.55
C GLU A 14 10.19 -18.38 -17.70
N GLY A 15 9.50 -18.08 -16.57
CA GLY A 15 9.85 -16.99 -15.67
C GLY A 15 9.28 -15.62 -16.07
N GLU A 16 8.59 -15.53 -17.18
CA GLU A 16 7.89 -14.34 -17.66
C GLU A 16 6.44 -14.35 -17.22
N VAL A 17 5.87 -13.17 -16.96
CA VAL A 17 4.48 -12.98 -16.50
C VAL A 17 3.61 -12.50 -17.64
N LEU A 18 2.45 -13.15 -17.81
CA LEU A 18 1.45 -12.73 -18.79
C LEU A 18 0.79 -11.44 -18.39
N LEU A 19 0.87 -10.44 -19.25
CA LEU A 19 0.06 -9.22 -19.20
C LEU A 19 -0.81 -9.08 -20.43
N MET A 20 -2.01 -8.53 -20.24
CA MET A 20 -2.99 -8.31 -21.30
C MET A 20 -3.20 -6.82 -21.52
N LYS A 21 -3.19 -6.38 -22.78
CA LYS A 21 -3.38 -5.00 -23.20
C LYS A 21 -4.88 -4.70 -23.31
N ARG A 22 -5.42 -3.86 -22.40
CA ARG A 22 -6.84 -3.47 -22.46
C ARG A 22 -7.15 -2.72 -23.76
N ARG A 23 -8.27 -3.04 -24.38
CA ARG A 23 -8.81 -2.27 -25.51
C ARG A 23 -9.47 -1.00 -24.97
N THR A 24 -9.11 0.15 -25.50
CA THR A 24 -9.72 1.44 -25.15
C THR A 24 -10.75 1.83 -26.21
N GLY A 25 -11.85 2.42 -25.77
CA GLY A 25 -12.92 2.88 -26.68
C GLY A 25 -12.60 4.14 -27.45
N ARG A 26 -11.62 4.93 -26.99
CA ARG A 26 -11.18 6.19 -27.60
C ARG A 26 -9.66 6.20 -27.74
N SER A 27 -9.16 6.76 -28.82
CA SER A 27 -7.73 6.85 -29.11
C SER A 27 -6.95 7.75 -28.13
N SER A 28 -7.66 8.61 -27.38
CA SER A 28 -7.07 9.51 -26.37
C SER A 28 -6.99 8.88 -24.96
N GLU A 29 -7.57 7.70 -24.74
CA GLU A 29 -7.51 7.05 -23.44
C GLU A 29 -6.17 6.35 -23.27
N PRO A 30 -5.54 6.44 -22.06
CA PRO A 30 -4.30 5.74 -21.80
C PRO A 30 -4.51 4.23 -21.85
N VAL A 31 -3.61 3.55 -22.54
CA VAL A 31 -3.65 2.09 -22.69
C VAL A 31 -2.89 1.45 -21.53
N PHE A 32 -3.57 0.59 -20.80
CA PHE A 32 -2.98 -0.16 -19.70
C PHE A 32 -2.78 -1.63 -20.05
N TRP A 33 -1.71 -2.20 -19.49
CA TRP A 33 -1.50 -3.62 -19.40
C TRP A 33 -1.96 -4.10 -18.02
N GLU A 34 -2.64 -5.21 -17.95
CA GLU A 34 -3.22 -5.72 -16.72
C GLU A 34 -3.10 -7.24 -16.59
N LEU A 35 -3.05 -7.70 -15.34
CA LEU A 35 -3.23 -9.11 -15.00
C LEU A 35 -4.71 -9.51 -15.14
N PRO A 36 -5.02 -10.79 -15.43
CA PRO A 36 -6.39 -11.28 -15.42
C PRO A 36 -7.02 -11.06 -14.04
N THR A 37 -7.98 -10.14 -13.98
CA THR A 37 -8.61 -9.66 -12.73
C THR A 37 -10.11 -9.80 -12.81
N GLY A 38 -10.72 -10.57 -11.89
CA GLY A 38 -12.14 -10.86 -11.85
C GLY A 38 -12.85 -10.42 -10.57
N LYS A 39 -14.16 -10.26 -10.66
CA LYS A 39 -15.04 -10.08 -9.49
C LYS A 39 -15.47 -11.45 -8.97
N ILE A 40 -15.53 -11.59 -7.65
CA ILE A 40 -16.18 -12.76 -7.02
C ILE A 40 -17.69 -12.52 -7.07
N LYS A 41 -18.44 -13.48 -7.60
CA LYS A 41 -19.92 -13.45 -7.62
C LYS A 41 -20.46 -13.88 -6.26
N PHE A 42 -21.71 -13.52 -5.98
CA PHE A 42 -22.36 -13.92 -4.74
C PHE A 42 -22.43 -15.46 -4.64
N GLY A 43 -21.93 -16.01 -3.52
CA GLY A 43 -21.88 -17.46 -3.28
C GLY A 43 -20.74 -18.22 -3.96
N GLU A 44 -19.91 -17.54 -4.77
CA GLU A 44 -18.78 -18.14 -5.48
C GLU A 44 -17.52 -18.18 -4.57
N GLN A 45 -16.80 -19.29 -4.58
CA GLN A 45 -15.51 -19.36 -3.91
C GLN A 45 -14.44 -18.59 -4.69
N PRO A 46 -13.43 -17.99 -4.02
CA PRO A 46 -12.41 -17.21 -4.72
C PRO A 46 -11.65 -17.99 -5.79
N GLU A 47 -11.36 -19.28 -5.57
CA GLU A 47 -10.70 -20.15 -6.54
C GLU A 47 -11.54 -20.42 -7.78
N GLU A 48 -12.86 -20.59 -7.59
CA GLU A 48 -13.81 -20.74 -8.68
C GLU A 48 -13.91 -19.46 -9.50
N ALA A 49 -13.96 -18.30 -8.81
CA ALA A 49 -13.95 -16.99 -9.46
C ALA A 49 -12.68 -16.79 -10.28
N MET A 50 -11.51 -17.25 -9.79
CA MET A 50 -10.25 -17.14 -10.52
C MET A 50 -10.23 -18.04 -11.74
N SER A 51 -10.67 -19.31 -11.60
CA SER A 51 -10.76 -20.26 -12.71
C SER A 51 -11.69 -19.75 -13.82
N ARG A 52 -12.86 -19.25 -13.44
CA ARG A 52 -13.80 -18.62 -14.37
C ARG A 52 -13.20 -17.39 -15.05
N THR A 53 -12.50 -16.55 -14.29
CA THR A 53 -11.85 -15.34 -14.83
C THR A 53 -10.76 -15.68 -15.84
N ALA A 54 -9.96 -16.70 -15.56
CA ALA A 54 -8.95 -17.17 -16.48
C ALA A 54 -9.57 -17.72 -17.78
N LEU A 55 -10.61 -18.55 -17.69
CA LEU A 55 -11.31 -19.06 -18.85
C LEU A 55 -11.95 -17.93 -19.68
N GLU A 56 -12.62 -16.98 -19.02
CA GLU A 56 -13.30 -15.86 -19.67
C GLU A 56 -12.32 -14.90 -20.37
N TYR A 57 -11.21 -14.58 -19.74
CA TYR A 57 -10.30 -13.53 -20.21
C TYR A 57 -9.10 -14.04 -20.99
N LEU A 58 -8.60 -15.23 -20.67
CA LEU A 58 -7.45 -15.84 -21.35
C LEU A 58 -7.87 -16.90 -22.37
N GLY A 59 -9.13 -17.34 -22.34
CA GLY A 59 -9.59 -18.49 -23.13
C GLY A 59 -8.87 -19.80 -22.77
N ALA A 60 -8.35 -19.88 -21.54
CA ALA A 60 -7.55 -21.01 -21.07
C ALA A 60 -8.15 -21.64 -19.81
N GLU A 61 -8.29 -22.95 -19.81
CA GLU A 61 -8.60 -23.71 -18.60
C GLU A 61 -7.37 -23.81 -17.72
N VAL A 62 -7.50 -23.33 -16.47
CA VAL A 62 -6.47 -23.50 -15.45
C VAL A 62 -6.61 -24.86 -14.78
N LYS A 63 -5.51 -25.55 -14.59
CA LYS A 63 -5.45 -26.84 -13.87
C LYS A 63 -5.14 -26.65 -12.40
N GLU A 64 -4.40 -25.60 -12.10
CA GLU A 64 -3.97 -25.28 -10.76
C GLU A 64 -4.22 -23.81 -10.48
N VAL A 65 -4.86 -23.54 -9.34
CA VAL A 65 -5.12 -22.20 -8.81
C VAL A 65 -4.57 -22.20 -7.39
N LYS A 66 -3.38 -21.66 -7.22
CA LYS A 66 -2.67 -21.67 -5.93
C LYS A 66 -2.69 -20.28 -5.33
N LEU A 67 -3.28 -20.16 -4.13
CA LEU A 67 -3.24 -18.91 -3.38
C LEU A 67 -1.79 -18.48 -3.14
N ARG A 68 -1.48 -17.26 -3.51
CA ARG A 68 -0.16 -16.67 -3.36
C ARG A 68 -0.13 -15.63 -2.26
N ASP A 69 -1.06 -14.67 -2.32
CA ASP A 69 -1.11 -13.54 -1.40
C ASP A 69 -2.48 -12.88 -1.37
N VAL A 70 -2.66 -11.94 -0.43
CA VAL A 70 -3.82 -11.06 -0.36
C VAL A 70 -3.32 -9.62 -0.26
N VAL A 71 -3.58 -8.83 -1.28
CA VAL A 71 -3.14 -7.43 -1.39
C VAL A 71 -4.33 -6.50 -1.20
N THR A 72 -4.16 -5.49 -0.36
CA THR A 72 -5.17 -4.45 -0.16
C THR A 72 -4.59 -3.09 -0.50
N PHE A 73 -5.31 -2.32 -1.29
CA PHE A 73 -4.97 -0.92 -1.54
C PHE A 73 -6.22 -0.05 -1.62
N LEU A 74 -6.01 1.24 -1.39
CA LEU A 74 -7.07 2.24 -1.47
C LEU A 74 -7.04 2.89 -2.85
N ALA A 75 -8.20 2.94 -3.49
CA ALA A 75 -8.41 3.70 -4.73
C ALA A 75 -9.47 4.78 -4.50
N PHE A 76 -9.44 5.83 -5.30
CA PHE A 76 -10.44 6.88 -5.31
C PHE A 76 -11.30 6.76 -6.56
N GLU A 77 -12.63 6.71 -6.39
CA GLU A 77 -13.60 6.92 -7.46
C GLU A 77 -14.29 8.27 -7.24
N GLY A 78 -13.81 9.32 -7.90
CA GLY A 78 -14.23 10.69 -7.61
C GLY A 78 -13.92 11.07 -6.15
N ALA A 79 -14.88 11.61 -5.42
CA ALA A 79 -14.75 11.95 -4.00
C ALA A 79 -14.92 10.75 -3.05
N SER A 80 -15.17 9.55 -3.57
CA SER A 80 -15.42 8.35 -2.75
C SER A 80 -14.20 7.48 -2.66
N GLN A 81 -13.77 7.19 -1.44
CA GLN A 81 -12.70 6.23 -1.17
C GLN A 81 -13.24 4.80 -1.21
N MET A 82 -12.48 3.92 -1.85
CA MET A 82 -12.80 2.51 -2.02
C MET A 82 -11.62 1.64 -1.60
N ALA A 83 -11.86 0.70 -0.70
CA ALA A 83 -10.88 -0.33 -0.37
C ALA A 83 -10.98 -1.46 -1.40
N ASN A 84 -9.90 -1.73 -2.11
CA ASN A 84 -9.80 -2.87 -3.01
C ASN A 84 -8.97 -3.96 -2.32
N LEU A 85 -9.56 -5.14 -2.16
CA LEU A 85 -8.90 -6.34 -1.67
C LEU A 85 -8.77 -7.30 -2.86
N TYR A 86 -7.53 -7.67 -3.17
CA TYR A 86 -7.20 -8.61 -4.23
C TYR A 86 -6.66 -9.90 -3.62
N ILE A 87 -7.31 -11.01 -3.96
CA ILE A 87 -6.83 -12.36 -3.64
C ILE A 87 -6.02 -12.80 -4.85
N VAL A 88 -4.71 -12.94 -4.66
CA VAL A 88 -3.74 -13.18 -5.73
C VAL A 88 -3.46 -14.67 -5.83
N TYR A 89 -3.63 -15.20 -7.04
CA TYR A 89 -3.39 -16.60 -7.35
C TYR A 89 -2.29 -16.77 -8.38
N GLU A 90 -1.47 -17.78 -8.20
CA GLU A 90 -0.61 -18.33 -9.24
C GLU A 90 -1.38 -19.36 -10.04
N LEU A 91 -1.35 -19.22 -11.38
CA LEU A 91 -2.14 -20.03 -12.29
C LEU A 91 -1.26 -21.04 -13.01
N GLY A 92 -1.64 -22.31 -12.98
CA GLY A 92 -1.04 -23.36 -13.77
C GLY A 92 -1.94 -23.76 -14.95
N VAL A 93 -1.41 -23.77 -16.17
CA VAL A 93 -2.07 -24.29 -17.38
C VAL A 93 -1.33 -25.50 -17.93
N LYS A 94 -1.98 -26.28 -18.80
CA LYS A 94 -1.28 -27.37 -19.50
C LYS A 94 -0.18 -26.81 -20.40
N PRO A 95 0.99 -27.46 -20.51
CA PRO A 95 1.99 -27.09 -21.51
C PRO A 95 1.36 -27.03 -22.91
N GLY A 96 1.68 -25.98 -23.66
CA GLY A 96 1.15 -25.75 -25.00
C GLY A 96 -0.29 -25.21 -25.04
N THR A 97 -0.88 -24.81 -23.91
CA THR A 97 -2.18 -24.12 -23.89
C THR A 97 -2.08 -22.81 -24.68
N LYS A 98 -2.94 -22.66 -25.68
CA LYS A 98 -3.01 -21.43 -26.48
C LYS A 98 -3.82 -20.38 -25.72
N ILE A 99 -3.17 -19.25 -25.37
CA ILE A 99 -3.85 -18.09 -24.79
C ILE A 99 -4.61 -17.35 -25.89
N ARG A 100 -5.88 -17.13 -25.67
CA ARG A 100 -6.80 -16.42 -26.58
C ARG A 100 -7.60 -15.38 -25.80
N PRO A 101 -7.05 -14.19 -25.55
CA PRO A 101 -7.77 -13.15 -24.84
C PRO A 101 -9.10 -12.81 -25.53
N ASN A 102 -10.12 -12.54 -24.72
CA ASN A 102 -11.41 -12.13 -25.24
C ASN A 102 -11.36 -10.70 -25.87
N GLU A 103 -12.49 -10.24 -26.41
CA GLU A 103 -12.60 -8.97 -27.12
C GLU A 103 -12.26 -7.73 -26.29
N ARG A 104 -12.21 -7.85 -24.96
CA ARG A 104 -11.81 -6.78 -24.05
C ARG A 104 -10.34 -6.40 -24.22
N TYR A 105 -9.53 -7.30 -24.73
CA TYR A 105 -8.10 -7.13 -24.90
C TYR A 105 -7.70 -7.06 -26.37
N SER A 106 -6.71 -6.23 -26.67
CA SER A 106 -6.18 -6.07 -28.04
C SER A 106 -4.91 -6.87 -28.28
N ALA A 107 -4.20 -7.26 -27.21
CA ALA A 107 -2.98 -8.03 -27.26
C ALA A 107 -2.67 -8.65 -25.89
N PHE A 108 -1.73 -9.59 -25.87
CA PHE A 108 -1.09 -10.09 -24.66
C PHE A 108 0.42 -10.24 -24.90
N LYS A 109 1.19 -10.24 -23.83
CA LYS A 109 2.64 -10.48 -23.82
C LYS A 109 3.03 -11.20 -22.55
N PHE A 110 4.06 -12.04 -22.66
CA PHE A 110 4.85 -12.47 -21.53
C PHE A 110 6.01 -11.49 -21.36
N LEU A 111 6.23 -10.99 -20.15
CA LEU A 111 7.25 -9.99 -19.84
C LEU A 111 8.11 -10.43 -18.67
N LYS A 112 9.41 -10.19 -18.78
CA LYS A 112 10.35 -10.32 -17.67
C LYS A 112 10.17 -9.17 -16.69
N LYS A 113 10.64 -9.36 -15.47
CA LYS A 113 10.58 -8.38 -14.40
C LYS A 113 11.18 -7.01 -14.78
N ASP A 114 12.32 -7.02 -15.46
CA ASP A 114 13.02 -5.80 -15.91
C ASP A 114 12.31 -5.07 -17.07
N GLU A 115 11.30 -5.69 -17.66
CA GLU A 115 10.50 -5.10 -18.72
C GLU A 115 9.20 -4.46 -18.22
N PHE A 116 8.81 -4.68 -16.95
CA PHE A 116 7.58 -4.09 -16.41
C PHE A 116 7.60 -2.57 -16.41
N SER A 117 8.78 -1.96 -16.24
CA SER A 117 8.98 -0.50 -16.32
C SER A 117 8.75 0.07 -17.73
N LYS A 118 8.77 -0.76 -18.77
CA LYS A 118 8.59 -0.34 -20.18
C LYS A 118 7.10 -0.29 -20.60
N VAL A 119 6.19 -0.75 -19.75
CA VAL A 119 4.75 -0.80 -20.04
C VAL A 119 3.95 -0.11 -18.94
N ARG A 120 2.89 0.57 -19.34
CA ARG A 120 1.97 1.19 -18.38
C ARG A 120 1.00 0.12 -17.87
N VAL A 121 1.08 -0.19 -16.59
CA VAL A 121 0.18 -1.15 -15.95
C VAL A 121 -0.90 -0.44 -15.14
N ASP A 122 -2.03 -1.11 -14.89
CA ASP A 122 -3.05 -0.60 -13.98
C ASP A 122 -2.60 -0.76 -12.52
N GLU A 123 -3.29 -0.05 -11.61
CA GLU A 123 -2.96 0.02 -10.19
C GLU A 123 -2.95 -1.37 -9.52
N ALA A 124 -3.91 -2.22 -9.88
CA ALA A 124 -4.00 -3.58 -9.37
C ALA A 124 -2.80 -4.43 -9.80
N THR A 125 -2.45 -4.37 -11.07
CA THR A 125 -1.31 -5.09 -11.64
C THR A 125 0.00 -4.60 -11.04
N SER A 126 0.15 -3.28 -10.86
CA SER A 126 1.32 -2.71 -10.20
C SER A 126 1.50 -3.28 -8.80
N ALA A 127 0.47 -3.21 -7.96
CA ALA A 127 0.52 -3.71 -6.59
C ALA A 127 0.84 -5.21 -6.49
N VAL A 128 0.39 -6.01 -7.47
CA VAL A 128 0.65 -7.46 -7.51
C VAL A 128 2.03 -7.79 -8.06
N LEU A 129 2.51 -7.07 -9.08
CA LEU A 129 3.83 -7.30 -9.68
C LEU A 129 4.99 -6.87 -8.76
N GLU A 130 4.74 -5.98 -7.82
CA GLU A 130 5.71 -5.65 -6.78
C GLU A 130 6.04 -6.85 -5.89
N LEU A 131 5.06 -7.72 -5.61
CA LEU A 131 5.30 -8.98 -4.94
C LEU A 131 6.25 -9.90 -5.72
N GLU A 132 6.26 -9.81 -7.06
CA GLU A 132 7.20 -10.56 -7.90
C GLU A 132 8.63 -10.01 -7.81
N SER A 133 8.76 -8.71 -7.53
CA SER A 133 10.07 -8.08 -7.43
C SER A 133 10.82 -8.43 -6.14
N GLU A 134 10.11 -8.79 -5.08
CA GLU A 134 10.66 -8.97 -3.73
C GLU A 134 11.12 -10.39 -3.41
N LYS A 135 10.79 -11.39 -4.25
CA LYS A 135 11.16 -12.80 -3.99
C LYS A 135 12.61 -13.17 -4.29
N SER A 136 13.42 -12.24 -4.81
CA SER A 136 14.83 -12.56 -5.09
C SER A 136 15.82 -12.24 -3.98
N ASP A 137 15.49 -11.40 -2.98
CA ASP A 137 16.35 -11.20 -1.81
C ASP A 137 15.56 -10.60 -0.65
N ASN A 138 15.44 -11.38 0.44
CA ASN A 138 15.08 -11.01 1.81
C ASN A 138 13.81 -10.16 2.05
N PHE A 139 12.87 -10.82 2.72
CA PHE A 139 11.75 -10.29 3.48
C PHE A 139 11.91 -8.84 3.95
N ALA A 140 11.37 -7.90 3.19
CA ALA A 140 11.06 -6.56 3.65
C ALA A 140 9.84 -6.03 2.90
N ALA A 141 8.76 -5.94 3.65
CA ALA A 141 7.52 -5.18 3.50
C ALA A 141 7.19 -4.53 2.14
N GLY A 142 6.01 -4.88 1.63
CA GLY A 142 5.41 -4.37 0.41
C GLY A 142 5.46 -2.85 0.26
N ALA A 143 6.12 -2.43 -0.79
CA ALA A 143 6.21 -1.06 -1.23
C ALA A 143 6.24 -1.00 -2.74
N GLY A 144 5.17 -0.47 -3.30
CA GLY A 144 5.02 -0.27 -4.73
C GLY A 144 6.06 0.66 -5.34
N ASN A 145 6.71 0.17 -6.38
CA ASN A 145 7.61 0.99 -7.20
C ASN A 145 6.81 1.84 -8.19
N TYR A 146 6.51 3.07 -7.80
CA TYR A 146 6.29 4.14 -8.76
C TYR A 146 7.64 4.78 -9.08
N ARG A 147 8.33 4.31 -10.11
CA ARG A 147 9.39 5.07 -10.77
C ARG A 147 8.75 5.94 -11.86
N GLU A 148 8.34 7.12 -11.49
CA GLU A 148 8.39 8.30 -12.33
C GLU A 148 8.82 9.47 -11.45
N THR A 149 9.81 10.19 -11.90
CA THR A 149 10.44 11.38 -11.32
C THR A 149 9.43 12.42 -10.84
N VAL A 150 8.97 12.33 -9.60
CA VAL A 150 8.35 13.42 -8.85
C VAL A 150 8.41 13.10 -7.35
N ASN A 151 9.22 13.83 -6.59
CA ASN A 151 9.24 14.03 -5.13
C ASN A 151 8.44 13.02 -4.28
N GLY A 152 8.80 11.74 -4.32
CA GLY A 152 8.26 10.70 -3.46
C GLY A 152 9.11 10.51 -2.21
N ALA A 153 8.49 10.16 -1.09
CA ALA A 153 9.20 9.89 0.15
C ALA A 153 8.52 8.80 0.98
N THR A 154 9.32 8.18 1.84
CA THR A 154 8.85 7.27 2.89
C THR A 154 8.95 7.98 4.23
N VAL A 155 7.85 8.02 4.97
CA VAL A 155 7.74 8.64 6.29
C VAL A 155 7.51 7.55 7.32
N TYR A 156 8.51 7.30 8.16
CA TYR A 156 8.42 6.41 9.32
C TYR A 156 7.87 7.21 10.48
N VAL A 157 6.91 6.65 11.22
CA VAL A 157 6.28 7.30 12.38
C VAL A 157 6.14 6.32 13.54
N ASP A 158 6.33 6.83 14.76
CA ASP A 158 6.12 6.07 15.98
C ASP A 158 5.67 6.98 17.13
N GLY A 159 4.79 6.47 18.00
CA GLY A 159 4.31 7.17 19.18
C GLY A 159 4.59 6.39 20.46
N SER A 160 5.29 7.00 21.39
CA SER A 160 5.66 6.41 22.67
C SER A 160 4.94 7.09 23.84
N SER A 161 4.62 6.33 24.89
CA SER A 161 4.07 6.86 26.13
C SER A 161 4.66 6.13 27.34
N ARG A 162 5.15 6.90 28.31
CA ARG A 162 5.68 6.37 29.59
C ARG A 162 4.56 6.22 30.62
N GLY A 163 3.75 5.21 30.43
CA GLY A 163 2.50 4.97 31.14
C GLY A 163 1.31 4.97 30.16
N ASN A 164 0.11 4.59 30.66
CA ASN A 164 -1.06 4.49 29.77
C ASN A 164 -2.37 4.92 30.47
N PRO A 165 -2.66 6.25 30.54
CA PRO A 165 -1.93 7.37 29.96
C PRO A 165 -0.66 7.75 30.73
N GLY A 166 0.26 8.43 30.03
CA GLY A 166 1.50 8.97 30.59
C GLY A 166 2.13 10.03 29.69
N PRO A 167 3.30 10.56 30.09
CA PRO A 167 4.08 11.44 29.22
C PRO A 167 4.30 10.79 27.86
N ALA A 168 3.95 11.49 26.80
CA ALA A 168 3.95 10.93 25.45
C ALA A 168 4.74 11.80 24.48
N GLY A 169 5.47 11.14 23.58
CA GLY A 169 6.22 11.74 22.50
C GLY A 169 5.92 11.05 21.19
N VAL A 170 6.13 11.78 20.12
CA VAL A 170 6.02 11.30 18.75
C VAL A 170 7.36 11.43 18.05
N GLY A 171 7.64 10.52 17.13
CA GLY A 171 8.86 10.52 16.34
C GLY A 171 8.55 10.27 14.87
N TYR A 172 9.37 10.88 14.02
CA TYR A 172 9.30 10.66 12.58
C TYR A 172 10.69 10.64 11.95
N ARG A 173 10.78 9.94 10.82
CA ARG A 173 11.93 9.96 9.91
C ARG A 173 11.43 9.98 8.49
N ILE A 174 11.92 10.89 7.66
CA ILE A 174 11.54 11.04 6.27
C ILE A 174 12.72 10.71 5.39
N VAL A 175 12.52 9.78 4.47
CA VAL A 175 13.55 9.28 3.56
C VAL A 175 13.06 9.47 2.13
N GLY A 176 13.88 10.08 1.29
CA GLY A 176 13.61 10.27 -0.13
C GLY A 176 13.72 8.98 -0.93
N GLU A 177 13.36 9.04 -2.20
CA GLU A 177 13.36 7.87 -3.10
C GLU A 177 14.73 7.23 -3.29
N ASN A 178 15.79 8.01 -3.18
CA ASN A 178 17.17 7.53 -3.32
C ASN A 178 17.77 6.98 -2.00
N GLY A 179 16.93 6.93 -0.94
CA GLY A 179 17.35 6.47 0.37
C GLY A 179 18.04 7.54 1.23
N GLU A 180 18.16 8.79 0.76
CA GLU A 180 18.68 9.92 1.53
C GLU A 180 17.71 10.31 2.64
N GLU A 181 18.22 10.65 3.80
CA GLU A 181 17.42 11.17 4.89
C GLU A 181 17.11 12.65 4.65
N LEU A 182 15.81 12.95 4.47
CA LEU A 182 15.33 14.31 4.23
C LEU A 182 15.05 15.07 5.51
N ALA A 183 14.51 14.35 6.53
CA ALA A 183 14.22 14.92 7.84
C ALA A 183 14.07 13.82 8.89
N ARG A 184 14.35 14.17 10.13
CA ARG A 184 13.95 13.37 11.31
C ARG A 184 13.67 14.28 12.48
N GLY A 185 12.89 13.82 13.42
CA GLY A 185 12.63 14.55 14.64
C GLY A 185 11.52 13.92 15.48
N GLY A 186 11.25 14.59 16.57
CA GLY A 186 10.17 14.21 17.48
C GLY A 186 9.75 15.39 18.34
N GLU A 187 8.57 15.30 18.89
CA GLU A 187 8.00 16.31 19.78
C GLU A 187 7.25 15.66 20.96
N PHE A 188 7.27 16.37 22.10
CA PHE A 188 6.47 15.98 23.24
C PHE A 188 5.04 16.44 23.04
N VAL A 189 4.09 15.51 23.18
CA VAL A 189 2.66 15.76 22.90
C VAL A 189 1.78 15.79 24.16
N GLY A 190 2.41 15.95 25.33
CA GLY A 190 1.69 15.99 26.61
C GLY A 190 1.46 14.59 27.21
N PHE A 191 0.32 14.42 27.87
CA PHE A 191 -0.07 13.14 28.47
C PHE A 191 -1.09 12.43 27.59
N ALA A 192 -0.74 11.24 27.12
CA ALA A 192 -1.59 10.46 26.24
C ALA A 192 -1.45 8.96 26.50
N THR A 193 -2.43 8.17 26.02
CA THR A 193 -2.26 6.71 25.91
C THR A 193 -1.33 6.39 24.74
N SER A 194 -0.64 5.23 24.78
CA SER A 194 0.21 4.79 23.67
C SER A 194 -0.53 4.82 22.33
N ARG A 195 -1.80 4.43 22.31
CA ARG A 195 -2.61 4.43 21.09
C ARG A 195 -2.88 5.85 20.55
N VAL A 196 -3.09 6.82 21.42
CA VAL A 196 -3.27 8.23 21.03
C VAL A 196 -1.93 8.79 20.53
N ALA A 197 -0.82 8.49 21.20
CA ALA A 197 0.52 8.90 20.79
C ALA A 197 0.87 8.42 19.36
N GLU A 198 0.52 7.18 19.03
CA GLU A 198 0.68 6.63 17.68
C GLU A 198 -0.06 7.43 16.61
N TYR A 199 -1.31 7.80 16.87
CA TYR A 199 -2.08 8.63 15.95
C TYR A 199 -1.51 10.06 15.82
N TYR A 200 -1.02 10.63 16.92
CA TYR A 200 -0.31 11.91 16.87
C TYR A 200 0.99 11.80 16.07
N ALA A 201 1.73 10.71 16.20
CA ALA A 201 2.94 10.48 15.40
C ALA A 201 2.64 10.44 13.89
N LEU A 202 1.57 9.74 13.51
CA LEU A 202 1.14 9.73 12.11
C LEU A 202 0.70 11.13 11.66
N ARG A 203 -0.03 11.86 12.48
CA ARG A 203 -0.44 13.23 12.19
C ARG A 203 0.77 14.14 11.97
N THR A 204 1.74 14.12 12.89
CA THR A 204 2.99 14.89 12.77
C THR A 204 3.76 14.50 11.49
N GLY A 205 3.86 13.20 11.18
CA GLY A 205 4.50 12.75 9.94
C GLY A 205 3.79 13.26 8.68
N VAL A 206 2.46 13.31 8.69
CA VAL A 206 1.66 13.87 7.59
C VAL A 206 1.89 15.38 7.47
N GLU A 207 1.86 16.12 8.59
CA GLU A 207 2.13 17.56 8.61
C GLU A 207 3.51 17.89 8.04
N LYS A 208 4.55 17.15 8.47
CA LYS A 208 5.91 17.34 7.95
C LYS A 208 6.03 17.05 6.45
N ALA A 209 5.36 16.00 5.97
CA ALA A 209 5.33 15.70 4.55
C ALA A 209 4.62 16.81 3.73
N VAL A 210 3.56 17.41 4.28
CA VAL A 210 2.87 18.57 3.67
C VAL A 210 3.76 19.80 3.67
N GLU A 211 4.42 20.12 4.80
CA GLU A 211 5.37 21.26 4.93
C GLU A 211 6.50 21.15 3.89
N MET A 212 6.96 19.94 3.59
CA MET A 212 8.01 19.66 2.60
C MET A 212 7.50 19.66 1.14
N GLY A 213 6.19 19.83 0.93
CA GLY A 213 5.59 19.83 -0.40
C GLY A 213 5.59 18.47 -1.09
N LEU A 214 5.75 17.38 -0.34
CA LEU A 214 5.75 16.03 -0.89
C LEU A 214 4.36 15.69 -1.45
N LYS A 215 4.31 15.07 -2.63
CA LYS A 215 3.04 14.72 -3.29
C LYS A 215 2.72 13.22 -3.27
N ARG A 216 3.75 12.40 -3.12
CA ARG A 216 3.64 10.93 -3.14
C ARG A 216 4.35 10.39 -1.92
N VAL A 217 3.59 9.84 -0.97
CA VAL A 217 4.15 9.50 0.33
C VAL A 217 3.71 8.11 0.78
N LYS A 218 4.67 7.35 1.30
CA LYS A 218 4.45 6.11 2.02
C LYS A 218 4.62 6.35 3.51
N PHE A 219 3.59 6.20 4.29
CA PHE A 219 3.65 6.24 5.74
C PHE A 219 3.88 4.83 6.29
N ILE A 220 4.89 4.66 7.12
CA ILE A 220 5.29 3.40 7.75
C ILE A 220 5.18 3.52 9.26
N GLY A 221 4.62 2.50 9.91
CA GLY A 221 4.58 2.36 11.38
C GLY A 221 4.39 0.91 11.78
N ASP A 222 4.68 0.59 13.04
CA ASP A 222 4.58 -0.77 13.58
C ASP A 222 3.26 -1.07 14.30
N ASN A 223 2.32 -0.12 14.30
CA ASN A 223 0.97 -0.34 14.79
C ASN A 223 0.03 -0.83 13.68
N LEU A 224 -0.09 -2.17 13.55
CA LEU A 224 -0.95 -2.81 12.56
C LEU A 224 -2.39 -2.31 12.60
N MET A 225 -2.95 -2.06 13.81
CA MET A 225 -4.33 -1.59 13.94
C MET A 225 -4.49 -0.19 13.33
N MET A 226 -3.58 0.74 13.62
CA MET A 226 -3.59 2.09 13.07
C MET A 226 -3.45 2.07 11.55
N MET A 227 -2.46 1.34 11.01
CA MET A 227 -2.26 1.23 9.57
C MET A 227 -3.48 0.63 8.86
N ASN A 228 -4.10 -0.39 9.42
CA ASN A 228 -5.33 -0.97 8.88
C ASN A 228 -6.54 -0.04 9.01
N GLN A 229 -6.60 0.81 10.04
CA GLN A 229 -7.62 1.85 10.15
C GLN A 229 -7.42 2.95 9.10
N MET A 230 -6.19 3.38 8.87
CA MET A 230 -5.85 4.34 7.82
C MET A 230 -6.12 3.78 6.42
N ASN A 231 -5.88 2.51 6.20
CA ASN A 231 -6.24 1.78 4.97
C ASN A 231 -7.74 1.47 4.85
N GLY A 232 -8.54 1.80 5.88
CA GLY A 232 -9.99 1.56 5.89
C GLY A 232 -10.39 0.08 6.07
N ILE A 233 -9.44 -0.78 6.41
CA ILE A 233 -9.68 -2.21 6.69
C ILE A 233 -10.41 -2.36 8.03
N TYR A 234 -10.01 -1.58 9.04
CA TYR A 234 -10.63 -1.59 10.36
C TYR A 234 -11.39 -0.30 10.64
N LYS A 235 -12.53 -0.42 11.32
CA LYS A 235 -13.30 0.73 11.80
C LYS A 235 -12.70 1.28 13.10
N ILE A 236 -12.68 2.60 13.24
CA ILE A 236 -12.34 3.24 14.50
C ILE A 236 -13.57 3.22 15.40
N LYS A 237 -13.45 2.60 16.56
CA LYS A 237 -14.50 2.54 17.58
C LYS A 237 -14.21 3.50 18.74
N ASN A 238 -12.94 3.84 18.97
CA ASN A 238 -12.53 4.74 20.03
C ASN A 238 -12.85 6.19 19.63
N ARG A 239 -13.67 6.87 20.45
CA ARG A 239 -14.11 8.24 20.20
C ARG A 239 -12.99 9.27 20.30
N ASP A 240 -11.96 9.01 21.10
CA ASP A 240 -10.81 9.90 21.28
C ASP A 240 -9.92 9.95 20.03
N LEU A 241 -9.92 8.89 19.25
CA LEU A 241 -9.14 8.79 18.02
C LEU A 241 -9.85 9.38 16.78
N LEU A 242 -11.18 9.51 16.83
CA LEU A 242 -11.97 9.97 15.68
C LEU A 242 -11.57 11.37 15.20
N PRO A 243 -11.37 12.38 16.07
CA PRO A 243 -10.95 13.72 15.63
C PRO A 243 -9.58 13.69 14.95
N ILE A 244 -8.60 13.00 15.55
CA ILE A 244 -7.24 12.90 15.02
C ILE A 244 -7.25 12.19 13.67
N TYR A 245 -7.98 11.08 13.59
CA TYR A 245 -8.15 10.34 12.33
C TYR A 245 -8.79 11.20 11.23
N ALA A 246 -9.86 11.94 11.56
CA ALA A 246 -10.55 12.80 10.60
C ALA A 246 -9.63 13.91 10.07
N ASP A 247 -8.81 14.48 10.94
CA ASP A 247 -7.82 15.50 10.62
C ASP A 247 -6.74 14.96 9.67
N ILE A 248 -6.15 13.81 10.01
CA ILE A 248 -5.19 13.11 9.14
C ILE A 248 -5.81 12.84 7.77
N ARG A 249 -7.03 12.29 7.74
CA ARG A 249 -7.72 11.97 6.48
C ARG A 249 -7.97 13.19 5.61
N LYS A 250 -8.31 14.32 6.24
CA LYS A 250 -8.49 15.60 5.55
C LYS A 250 -7.17 16.08 4.94
N MET A 251 -6.09 16.15 5.73
CA MET A 251 -4.78 16.57 5.25
C MET A 251 -4.28 15.70 4.09
N VAL A 252 -4.46 14.37 4.22
CA VAL A 252 -4.10 13.41 3.18
C VAL A 252 -4.86 13.66 1.88
N ALA A 253 -6.17 13.87 1.95
CA ALA A 253 -6.99 14.09 0.76
C ALA A 253 -6.72 15.42 0.04
N GLU A 254 -6.33 16.46 0.80
CA GLU A 254 -6.12 17.80 0.28
C GLU A 254 -4.70 18.03 -0.29
N ASN A 255 -3.70 17.28 0.17
CA ASN A 255 -2.29 17.63 -0.11
C ASN A 255 -1.53 16.61 -0.94
N PHE A 256 -1.92 15.33 -0.97
CA PHE A 256 -1.18 14.28 -1.65
C PHE A 256 -1.90 13.73 -2.87
N GLU A 257 -1.12 13.40 -3.89
CA GLU A 257 -1.57 12.74 -5.11
C GLU A 257 -1.64 11.21 -4.94
N ALA A 258 -0.72 10.67 -4.15
CA ALA A 258 -0.67 9.25 -3.83
C ALA A 258 -0.18 9.01 -2.40
N VAL A 259 -0.90 8.18 -1.66
CA VAL A 259 -0.56 7.82 -0.27
C VAL A 259 -0.77 6.34 -0.04
N SER A 260 0.15 5.72 0.69
CA SER A 260 0.00 4.38 1.23
C SER A 260 0.35 4.34 2.71
N PHE A 261 -0.32 3.46 3.47
CA PHE A 261 -0.04 3.21 4.88
C PHE A 261 0.39 1.76 5.04
N VAL A 262 1.63 1.56 5.50
CA VAL A 262 2.28 0.25 5.52
C VAL A 262 2.65 -0.11 6.94
N HIS A 263 2.24 -1.30 7.38
CA HIS A 263 2.68 -1.88 8.64
C HIS A 263 4.02 -2.58 8.46
N VAL A 264 4.95 -2.34 9.38
CA VAL A 264 6.22 -3.06 9.46
C VAL A 264 6.41 -3.63 10.86
N LYS A 265 7.34 -4.57 11.02
CA LYS A 265 7.76 -5.02 12.34
C LYS A 265 8.54 -3.91 13.05
N ARG A 266 8.45 -3.90 14.38
CA ARG A 266 9.09 -2.87 15.24
C ARG A 266 10.58 -2.68 14.96
N GLU A 267 11.30 -3.77 14.64
CA GLU A 267 12.72 -3.74 14.33
C GLU A 267 13.05 -2.87 13.11
N LEU A 268 12.08 -2.67 12.21
CA LEU A 268 12.19 -1.85 11.01
C LEU A 268 11.72 -0.41 11.21
N ASN A 269 11.21 -0.05 12.41
CA ASN A 269 10.73 1.29 12.77
C ASN A 269 11.56 1.95 13.89
N GLY A 270 12.69 1.36 14.26
CA GLY A 270 13.48 1.74 15.42
C GLY A 270 13.99 3.19 15.45
N GLU A 271 14.21 3.82 14.29
CA GLU A 271 14.64 5.22 14.24
C GLU A 271 13.49 6.19 14.65
N ALA A 272 12.26 5.94 14.22
CA ALA A 272 11.10 6.74 14.63
C ALA A 272 10.77 6.50 16.12
N ASP A 273 10.82 5.24 16.62
CA ASP A 273 10.70 4.91 18.04
C ASP A 273 11.73 5.67 18.89
N ARG A 274 12.99 5.72 18.44
CA ARG A 274 14.04 6.46 19.12
C ARG A 274 13.73 7.95 19.21
N GLU A 275 13.28 8.58 18.13
CA GLU A 275 12.95 10.02 18.15
C GLU A 275 11.75 10.30 19.06
N ALA A 276 10.74 9.42 19.11
CA ALA A 276 9.61 9.56 20.04
C ALA A 276 10.07 9.50 21.50
N ASN A 277 10.94 8.60 21.86
CA ASN A 277 11.52 8.49 23.21
C ASN A 277 12.42 9.68 23.56
N LEU A 278 13.26 10.13 22.64
CA LEU A 278 14.10 11.31 22.81
C LEU A 278 13.28 12.59 23.01
N ALA A 279 12.13 12.70 22.37
CA ALA A 279 11.23 13.84 22.55
C ALA A 279 10.69 13.94 24.00
N ILE A 280 10.38 12.79 24.62
CA ILE A 280 9.97 12.74 26.02
C ILE A 280 11.15 13.14 26.92
N ASP A 281 12.35 12.56 26.70
CA ASP A 281 13.54 12.84 27.51
C ASP A 281 13.92 14.33 27.47
N ARG A 282 14.01 14.92 26.29
CA ARG A 282 14.35 16.35 26.10
C ARG A 282 13.37 17.27 26.82
N HIS A 283 12.08 16.93 26.88
CA HIS A 283 11.10 17.73 27.60
C HIS A 283 11.39 17.79 29.10
N PHE A 284 11.70 16.65 29.72
CA PHE A 284 11.99 16.59 31.15
C PHE A 284 13.38 17.11 31.51
N ASP A 285 14.38 16.90 30.65
CA ASP A 285 15.74 17.43 30.88
C ASP A 285 15.74 18.97 30.78
N ALA A 286 14.92 19.59 29.94
CA ALA A 286 14.78 21.02 29.83
C ALA A 286 14.11 21.65 31.06
N ASP A 287 13.25 20.92 31.79
CA ASP A 287 12.61 21.38 33.02
C ASP A 287 13.51 21.26 34.26
N VAL A 288 14.57 20.42 34.20
CA VAL A 288 15.57 20.29 35.28
C VAL A 288 16.58 21.45 35.30
N ILE A 289 16.72 22.16 34.17
CA ILE A 289 17.72 23.23 33.96
C ILE A 289 17.14 24.63 34.32
N LYS A 290 15.87 24.73 34.67
CA LYS A 290 15.22 25.94 35.16
C LYS A 290 15.03 25.90 36.68
#